data_8d2de700a046f2916d5eff1680e72208
#
_entry.id   8d2de700a046f2916d5eff1680e72208
#
_cell.length_a   1.000
_cell.length_b   1.000
_cell.length_c   1.000
_cell.angle_alpha   90.00
_cell.angle_beta   90.00
_cell.angle_gamma   90.00
#
_symmetry.space_group_name_H-M   'P 1'
#
loop_
_entity.id
_entity.type
_entity.pdbx_description
1 polymer ?
#
loop_
_entity_poly.entity_id
_entity_poly.type
_entity_poly.pdbx_seq_one_letter_code
_entity_poly.pdbx_strand_id
1 'polypeptide(L)'
;MNEFLAPTAILLITTTTAFAGSFTFPADEPAATVEIPDDWQPTETDYGIEGNSPDAGTYISFDIACAEDMDQVMTDVFAFLEENGVTADPASQKESTDQLNGMSFQTIDWKGTDKDGPVSIGVGIIGLSDEKIAIVTYWASTETEAENLPEVGKILATLQPAE
;
A
#
# COMPACT_ATOMS: atom_id res chain seq x y z
N MET A 1 39.86 -1.49 51.56
CA MET A 1 39.44 -2.26 50.38
C MET A 1 37.96 -2.00 50.21
N ASN A 2 37.62 -1.07 49.30
CA ASN A 2 36.21 -0.76 48.98
C ASN A 2 35.97 -1.29 47.59
N GLU A 3 35.15 -2.35 47.49
CA GLU A 3 34.69 -2.88 46.21
C GLU A 3 33.46 -2.07 45.77
N PHE A 4 33.59 -1.33 44.67
CA PHE A 4 32.50 -0.65 44.00
C PHE A 4 31.79 -1.64 43.09
N LEU A 5 30.62 -2.12 43.52
CA LEU A 5 29.68 -2.84 42.66
C LEU A 5 28.99 -1.83 41.70
N ALA A 6 29.33 -1.87 40.44
CA ALA A 6 28.62 -1.13 39.39
C ALA A 6 27.28 -1.83 39.06
N PRO A 7 26.14 -1.15 39.03
CA PRO A 7 24.90 -1.77 38.59
C PRO A 7 24.90 -1.90 37.07
N THR A 8 24.84 -3.13 36.59
CA THR A 8 24.59 -3.44 35.15
C THR A 8 23.14 -3.13 34.85
N ALA A 9 22.90 -2.05 34.13
CA ALA A 9 21.57 -1.73 33.61
C ALA A 9 21.25 -2.67 32.44
N ILE A 10 20.31 -3.59 32.65
CA ILE A 10 19.75 -4.43 31.60
C ILE A 10 18.75 -3.59 30.83
N LEU A 11 19.10 -3.19 29.60
CA LEU A 11 18.19 -2.51 28.67
C LEU A 11 17.21 -3.57 28.11
N LEU A 12 15.99 -3.61 28.64
CA LEU A 12 14.91 -4.41 28.05
C LEU A 12 14.52 -3.73 26.72
N ILE A 13 14.93 -4.32 25.61
CA ILE A 13 14.41 -3.98 24.29
C ILE A 13 13.04 -4.64 24.19
N THR A 14 11.97 -3.89 24.43
CA THR A 14 10.61 -4.30 24.10
C THR A 14 10.43 -4.23 22.60
N THR A 15 10.52 -5.36 21.91
CA THR A 15 10.06 -5.49 20.53
C THR A 15 8.54 -5.39 20.56
N THR A 16 7.99 -4.25 20.16
CA THR A 16 6.57 -4.15 19.84
C THR A 16 6.34 -4.98 18.58
N THR A 17 5.68 -6.12 18.71
CA THR A 17 5.11 -6.83 17.57
C THR A 17 3.95 -5.97 17.07
N ALA A 18 4.13 -5.33 15.93
CA ALA A 18 3.01 -4.74 15.22
C ALA A 18 2.05 -5.89 14.86
N PHE A 19 0.82 -5.84 15.35
CA PHE A 19 -0.22 -6.75 14.90
C PHE A 19 -0.66 -6.26 13.53
N ALA A 20 -0.72 -7.16 12.55
CA ALA A 20 -1.34 -6.91 11.25
C ALA A 20 -2.77 -7.43 11.31
N GLY A 21 -3.74 -6.58 10.97
CA GLY A 21 -5.12 -7.02 10.73
C GLY A 21 -5.20 -7.70 9.37
N SER A 22 -5.94 -8.81 9.29
CA SER A 22 -6.30 -9.45 8.01
C SER A 22 -7.66 -8.93 7.58
N PHE A 23 -7.74 -8.36 6.39
CA PHE A 23 -8.94 -7.73 5.84
C PHE A 23 -9.36 -8.45 4.58
N THR A 24 -10.64 -8.80 4.51
CA THR A 24 -11.28 -9.38 3.33
C THR A 24 -12.21 -8.33 2.72
N PHE A 25 -12.01 -7.99 1.46
CA PHE A 25 -12.68 -6.85 0.82
C PHE A 25 -13.14 -7.14 -0.61
N PRO A 26 -14.16 -6.36 -1.13
CA PRO A 26 -15.07 -5.50 -0.36
C PRO A 26 -15.89 -6.27 0.67
N ALA A 27 -16.43 -5.60 1.70
CA ALA A 27 -17.16 -6.28 2.78
C ALA A 27 -18.43 -7.01 2.29
N ASP A 28 -19.15 -6.42 1.33
CA ASP A 28 -20.41 -6.97 0.81
C ASP A 28 -20.21 -8.11 -0.21
N GLU A 29 -19.13 -8.10 -0.97
CA GLU A 29 -18.79 -9.10 -1.99
C GLU A 29 -17.30 -9.43 -1.95
N PRO A 30 -16.86 -10.23 -0.98
CA PRO A 30 -15.45 -10.55 -0.78
C PRO A 30 -14.78 -11.09 -2.05
N ALA A 31 -13.67 -10.47 -2.46
CA ALA A 31 -12.92 -10.86 -3.65
C ALA A 31 -11.42 -11.06 -3.38
N ALA A 32 -10.88 -10.37 -2.38
CA ALA A 32 -9.48 -10.49 -1.99
C ALA A 32 -9.29 -10.35 -0.48
N THR A 33 -8.14 -10.79 0.01
CA THR A 33 -7.66 -10.58 1.38
C THR A 33 -6.28 -9.95 1.35
N VAL A 34 -6.00 -9.09 2.33
CA VAL A 34 -4.69 -8.47 2.55
C VAL A 34 -4.43 -8.29 4.04
N GLU A 35 -3.18 -8.34 4.47
CA GLU A 35 -2.78 -8.00 5.83
C GLU A 35 -2.15 -6.62 5.85
N ILE A 36 -2.69 -5.72 6.69
CA ILE A 36 -2.18 -4.36 6.87
C ILE A 36 -1.87 -4.16 8.35
N PRO A 37 -0.66 -3.69 8.72
CA PRO A 37 -0.32 -3.41 10.11
C PRO A 37 -1.25 -2.36 10.73
N ASP A 38 -1.61 -2.54 12.01
CA ASP A 38 -2.53 -1.62 12.72
C ASP A 38 -2.00 -0.18 12.77
N ASP A 39 -0.69 0.01 12.78
CA ASP A 39 -0.05 1.34 12.78
C ASP A 39 -0.13 2.06 11.42
N TRP A 40 -0.51 1.36 10.34
CA TRP A 40 -0.89 1.93 9.06
C TRP A 40 -2.34 2.44 9.03
N GLN A 41 -3.07 2.32 10.15
CA GLN A 41 -4.43 2.84 10.32
C GLN A 41 -5.40 2.36 9.22
N PRO A 42 -5.48 1.02 8.98
CA PRO A 42 -6.32 0.48 7.92
C PRO A 42 -7.78 0.92 8.08
N THR A 43 -8.40 1.36 6.98
CA THR A 43 -9.78 1.81 6.90
C THR A 43 -10.48 1.14 5.73
N GLU A 44 -11.60 0.47 5.99
CA GLU A 44 -12.43 -0.12 4.92
C GLU A 44 -13.15 1.00 4.14
N THR A 45 -13.23 0.81 2.82
CA THR A 45 -13.97 1.67 1.89
C THR A 45 -15.09 0.87 1.22
N ASP A 46 -15.92 1.52 0.42
CA ASP A 46 -17.02 0.85 -0.31
C ASP A 46 -16.49 -0.23 -1.29
N TYR A 47 -15.27 -0.07 -1.81
CA TYR A 47 -14.70 -0.95 -2.83
C TYR A 47 -13.49 -1.74 -2.35
N GLY A 48 -12.97 -1.45 -1.15
CA GLY A 48 -11.74 -2.07 -0.70
C GLY A 48 -11.26 -1.66 0.67
N ILE A 49 -9.97 -1.39 0.79
CA ILE A 49 -9.31 -0.98 2.04
C ILE A 49 -8.13 -0.05 1.72
N GLU A 50 -7.90 0.92 2.59
CA GLU A 50 -6.79 1.85 2.50
C GLU A 50 -5.98 1.91 3.80
N GLY A 51 -4.75 2.44 3.73
CA GLY A 51 -3.91 2.67 4.88
C GLY A 51 -2.85 3.74 4.62
N ASN A 52 -2.40 4.34 5.71
CA ASN A 52 -1.32 5.34 5.71
C ASN A 52 -0.19 4.87 6.61
N SER A 53 1.07 5.09 6.18
CA SER A 53 2.22 4.81 7.04
C SER A 53 2.18 5.64 8.33
N PRO A 54 2.83 5.17 9.41
CA PRO A 54 2.86 5.88 10.70
C PRO A 54 3.38 7.31 10.64
N ASP A 55 4.26 7.60 9.68
CA ASP A 55 4.82 8.94 9.41
C ASP A 55 3.95 9.78 8.46
N ALA A 56 2.81 9.21 8.00
CA ALA A 56 1.89 9.79 7.00
C ALA A 56 2.58 10.14 5.66
N GLY A 57 3.77 9.60 5.41
CA GLY A 57 4.53 9.85 4.18
C GLY A 57 4.16 8.91 3.03
N THR A 58 3.39 7.86 3.30
CA THR A 58 2.97 6.86 2.31
C THR A 58 1.50 6.51 2.46
N TYR A 59 0.78 6.51 1.35
CA TYR A 59 -0.59 6.03 1.22
C TYR A 59 -0.61 4.77 0.35
N ILE A 60 -1.47 3.83 0.68
CA ILE A 60 -1.79 2.66 -0.13
C ILE A 60 -3.27 2.31 -0.02
N SER A 61 -3.91 1.99 -1.14
CA SER A 61 -5.25 1.37 -1.16
C SER A 61 -5.27 0.12 -2.02
N PHE A 62 -6.26 -0.73 -1.74
CA PHE A 62 -6.60 -1.92 -2.48
C PHE A 62 -8.08 -1.87 -2.78
N ASP A 63 -8.45 -1.78 -4.05
CA ASP A 63 -9.84 -1.68 -4.49
C ASP A 63 -10.15 -2.80 -5.47
N ILE A 64 -11.39 -3.29 -5.49
CA ILE A 64 -11.84 -4.33 -6.42
C ILE A 64 -12.58 -3.67 -7.59
N ALA A 65 -12.25 -4.10 -8.80
CA ALA A 65 -12.91 -3.65 -10.03
C ALA A 65 -13.17 -4.81 -10.98
N CYS A 66 -14.04 -4.58 -11.98
CA CYS A 66 -14.22 -5.48 -13.09
C CYS A 66 -13.09 -5.30 -14.11
N ALA A 67 -12.55 -6.39 -14.63
CA ALA A 67 -11.45 -6.34 -15.60
C ALA A 67 -11.84 -5.64 -16.91
N GLU A 68 -13.12 -5.66 -17.27
CA GLU A 68 -13.65 -5.00 -18.49
C GLU A 68 -13.74 -3.46 -18.37
N ASP A 69 -13.73 -2.92 -17.14
CA ASP A 69 -13.93 -1.47 -16.88
C ASP A 69 -12.59 -0.70 -16.72
N MET A 70 -11.48 -1.25 -17.18
CA MET A 70 -10.12 -0.72 -16.93
C MET A 70 -9.97 0.77 -17.29
N ASP A 71 -10.53 1.23 -18.41
CA ASP A 71 -10.44 2.65 -18.82
C ASP A 71 -11.14 3.57 -17.82
N GLN A 72 -12.29 3.13 -17.27
CA GLN A 72 -13.01 3.87 -16.24
C GLN A 72 -12.22 3.84 -14.92
N VAL A 73 -11.71 2.68 -14.53
CA VAL A 73 -10.89 2.51 -13.32
C VAL A 73 -9.71 3.48 -13.34
N MET A 74 -8.97 3.56 -14.43
CA MET A 74 -7.84 4.48 -14.54
C MET A 74 -8.29 5.95 -14.47
N THR A 75 -9.45 6.29 -15.04
CA THR A 75 -10.02 7.63 -14.91
C THR A 75 -10.33 7.97 -13.46
N ASP A 76 -10.94 7.03 -12.73
CA ASP A 76 -11.32 7.20 -11.32
C ASP A 76 -10.07 7.30 -10.41
N VAL A 77 -9.03 6.51 -10.68
CA VAL A 77 -7.74 6.60 -9.96
C VAL A 77 -7.12 8.00 -10.11
N PHE A 78 -7.08 8.55 -11.33
CA PHE A 78 -6.53 9.89 -11.53
C PHE A 78 -7.39 10.98 -10.88
N ALA A 79 -8.72 10.85 -10.92
CA ALA A 79 -9.62 11.76 -10.22
C ALA A 79 -9.39 11.71 -8.70
N PHE A 80 -9.23 10.51 -8.14
CA PHE A 80 -8.93 10.31 -6.73
C PHE A 80 -7.58 10.92 -6.32
N LEU A 81 -6.53 10.76 -7.14
CA LEU A 81 -5.23 11.41 -6.89
C LEU A 81 -5.38 12.94 -6.86
N GLU A 82 -6.09 13.53 -7.83
CA GLU A 82 -6.32 14.99 -7.88
C GLU A 82 -7.12 15.50 -6.68
N GLU A 83 -8.16 14.77 -6.24
CA GLU A 83 -8.95 15.09 -5.05
C GLU A 83 -8.10 15.10 -3.78
N ASN A 84 -7.07 14.23 -3.72
CA ASN A 84 -6.10 14.19 -2.62
C ASN A 84 -4.90 15.16 -2.82
N GLY A 85 -4.95 16.00 -3.85
CA GLY A 85 -3.92 17.01 -4.12
C GLY A 85 -2.63 16.43 -4.71
N VAL A 86 -2.69 15.19 -5.22
CA VAL A 86 -1.56 14.50 -5.86
C VAL A 86 -1.64 14.69 -7.37
N THR A 87 -0.57 15.21 -7.96
CA THR A 87 -0.48 15.46 -9.42
C THR A 87 0.65 14.64 -10.02
N ALA A 88 0.32 13.74 -10.96
CA ALA A 88 1.30 12.95 -11.68
C ALA A 88 1.91 13.73 -12.84
N ASP A 89 3.20 13.48 -13.12
CA ASP A 89 3.87 13.92 -14.35
C ASP A 89 3.74 12.84 -15.44
N PRO A 90 2.88 13.01 -16.45
CA PRO A 90 2.67 12.01 -17.49
C PRO A 90 3.94 11.64 -18.27
N ALA A 91 4.90 12.56 -18.37
CA ALA A 91 6.17 12.33 -19.08
C ALA A 91 7.09 11.36 -18.34
N SER A 92 6.84 11.10 -17.06
CA SER A 92 7.63 10.19 -16.22
C SER A 92 7.10 8.76 -16.19
N GLN A 93 5.99 8.46 -16.86
CA GLN A 93 5.32 7.15 -16.84
C GLN A 93 6.28 6.00 -17.19
N LYS A 94 6.20 4.95 -16.38
CA LYS A 94 6.90 3.69 -16.61
C LYS A 94 5.94 2.54 -16.34
N GLU A 95 6.03 1.50 -17.14
CA GLU A 95 5.20 0.30 -17.00
C GLU A 95 6.11 -0.91 -16.77
N SER A 96 5.65 -1.83 -15.94
CA SER A 96 6.27 -3.13 -15.79
C SER A 96 5.24 -4.24 -15.59
N THR A 97 5.65 -5.47 -15.83
CA THR A 97 4.80 -6.65 -15.64
C THR A 97 5.59 -7.70 -14.90
N ASP A 98 4.99 -8.28 -13.87
CA ASP A 98 5.56 -9.31 -13.01
C ASP A 98 4.45 -10.28 -12.55
N GLN A 99 4.73 -11.06 -11.54
CA GLN A 99 3.77 -11.91 -10.85
C GLN A 99 3.80 -11.61 -9.35
N LEU A 100 2.63 -11.57 -8.74
CA LEU A 100 2.45 -11.46 -7.30
C LEU A 100 1.67 -12.69 -6.81
N ASN A 101 2.31 -13.55 -6.02
CA ASN A 101 1.68 -14.79 -5.52
C ASN A 101 1.07 -15.68 -6.61
N GLY A 102 1.66 -15.71 -7.80
CA GLY A 102 1.17 -16.45 -8.96
C GLY A 102 0.09 -15.74 -9.78
N MET A 103 -0.36 -14.58 -9.34
CA MET A 103 -1.29 -13.71 -10.07
C MET A 103 -0.52 -12.80 -11.05
N SER A 104 -1.14 -12.42 -12.17
CA SER A 104 -0.58 -11.38 -13.04
C SER A 104 -0.51 -10.06 -12.29
N PHE A 105 0.62 -9.36 -12.39
CA PHE A 105 0.84 -8.09 -11.74
C PHE A 105 1.45 -7.10 -12.73
N GLN A 106 0.68 -6.10 -13.10
CA GLN A 106 1.14 -4.99 -13.91
C GLN A 106 1.24 -3.74 -13.04
N THR A 107 2.32 -2.97 -13.19
CA THR A 107 2.50 -1.69 -12.50
C THR A 107 2.68 -0.57 -13.50
N ILE A 108 2.15 0.59 -13.15
CA ILE A 108 2.34 1.85 -13.85
C ILE A 108 2.80 2.86 -12.80
N ASP A 109 3.97 3.43 -13.00
CA ASP A 109 4.61 4.32 -12.05
C ASP A 109 4.82 5.70 -12.64
N TRP A 110 4.66 6.74 -11.83
CA TRP A 110 4.94 8.14 -12.18
C TRP A 110 5.71 8.83 -11.07
N LYS A 111 6.39 9.90 -11.45
CA LYS A 111 6.79 10.96 -10.52
C LYS A 111 5.66 11.96 -10.42
N GLY A 112 5.53 12.59 -9.26
CA GLY A 112 4.49 13.58 -9.05
C GLY A 112 4.85 14.57 -7.97
N THR A 113 3.86 15.35 -7.59
CA THR A 113 3.93 16.30 -6.48
C THR A 113 2.62 16.30 -5.71
N ASP A 114 2.69 16.53 -4.42
CA ASP A 114 1.57 16.89 -3.57
C ASP A 114 1.81 18.24 -2.88
N LYS A 115 0.98 18.58 -1.90
CA LYS A 115 1.11 19.85 -1.12
C LYS A 115 2.42 19.96 -0.34
N ASP A 116 3.05 18.82 -0.03
CA ASP A 116 4.23 18.74 0.84
C ASP A 116 5.53 18.57 0.01
N GLY A 117 5.43 18.22 -1.28
CA GLY A 117 6.60 18.16 -2.17
C GLY A 117 6.55 17.04 -3.21
N PRO A 118 7.72 16.54 -3.64
CA PRO A 118 7.81 15.48 -4.62
C PRO A 118 7.32 14.12 -4.07
N VAL A 119 6.53 13.40 -4.87
CA VAL A 119 6.05 12.05 -4.56
C VAL A 119 6.37 11.06 -5.68
N SER A 120 6.52 9.79 -5.31
CA SER A 120 6.40 8.65 -6.21
C SER A 120 4.95 8.19 -6.22
N ILE A 121 4.42 7.85 -7.38
CA ILE A 121 3.04 7.38 -7.56
C ILE A 121 3.11 6.04 -8.28
N GLY A 122 2.33 5.06 -7.83
CA GLY A 122 2.20 3.75 -8.45
C GLY A 122 0.75 3.29 -8.51
N VAL A 123 0.40 2.64 -9.60
CA VAL A 123 -0.85 1.90 -9.75
C VAL A 123 -0.51 0.47 -10.12
N GLY A 124 -0.91 -0.46 -9.26
CA GLY A 124 -0.79 -1.90 -9.48
C GLY A 124 -2.12 -2.48 -9.94
N ILE A 125 -2.08 -3.34 -10.95
CA ILE A 125 -3.23 -4.07 -11.48
C ILE A 125 -2.95 -5.55 -11.29
N ILE A 126 -3.75 -6.23 -10.47
CA ILE A 126 -3.54 -7.63 -10.11
C ILE A 126 -4.75 -8.45 -10.54
N GLY A 127 -4.53 -9.45 -11.38
CA GLY A 127 -5.59 -10.37 -11.83
C GLY A 127 -5.99 -11.35 -10.73
N LEU A 128 -7.18 -11.19 -10.16
CA LEU A 128 -7.74 -12.12 -9.16
C LEU A 128 -8.47 -13.28 -9.82
N SER A 129 -9.20 -13.00 -10.91
CA SER A 129 -9.93 -13.97 -11.74
C SER A 129 -10.06 -13.42 -13.17
N ASP A 130 -10.78 -14.14 -14.04
CA ASP A 130 -11.07 -13.67 -15.40
C ASP A 130 -11.95 -12.41 -15.42
N GLU A 131 -12.72 -12.17 -14.36
CA GLU A 131 -13.69 -11.07 -14.27
C GLU A 131 -13.27 -9.96 -13.31
N LYS A 132 -12.47 -10.30 -12.27
CA LYS A 132 -12.12 -9.38 -11.16
C LYS A 132 -10.62 -9.12 -11.09
N ILE A 133 -10.30 -7.85 -10.84
CA ILE A 133 -8.96 -7.37 -10.60
C ILE A 133 -8.90 -6.62 -9.26
N ALA A 134 -7.75 -6.65 -8.62
CA ALA A 134 -7.42 -5.72 -7.55
C ALA A 134 -6.60 -4.57 -8.14
N ILE A 135 -6.98 -3.35 -7.78
CA ILE A 135 -6.25 -2.13 -8.08
C ILE A 135 -5.55 -1.68 -6.80
N VAL A 136 -4.26 -1.52 -6.89
CA VAL A 136 -3.45 -0.94 -5.81
C VAL A 136 -3.10 0.48 -6.20
N THR A 137 -3.56 1.48 -5.44
CA THR A 137 -3.15 2.86 -5.61
C THR A 137 -2.16 3.23 -4.50
N TYR A 138 -1.04 3.79 -4.89
CA TYR A 138 0.06 4.10 -3.99
C TYR A 138 0.63 5.48 -4.31
N TRP A 139 0.92 6.27 -3.28
CA TRP A 139 1.86 7.39 -3.41
C TRP A 139 2.67 7.55 -2.14
N ALA A 140 3.90 8.01 -2.28
CA ALA A 140 4.80 8.23 -1.16
C ALA A 140 5.65 9.48 -1.36
N SER A 141 5.88 10.21 -0.27
CA SER A 141 6.89 11.25 -0.22
C SER A 141 8.26 10.68 -0.58
N THR A 142 8.96 11.30 -1.52
CA THR A 142 10.31 10.84 -1.91
C THR A 142 11.32 10.95 -0.77
N GLU A 143 11.01 11.68 0.30
CA GLU A 143 11.88 11.82 1.47
C GLU A 143 11.83 10.59 2.39
N THR A 144 10.65 9.94 2.51
CA THR A 144 10.43 8.82 3.44
C THR A 144 10.14 7.50 2.74
N GLU A 145 9.94 7.50 1.43
CA GLU A 145 9.60 6.31 0.64
C GLU A 145 10.54 5.13 0.92
N ALA A 146 11.84 5.36 0.95
CA ALA A 146 12.84 4.31 1.16
C ALA A 146 12.70 3.59 2.53
N GLU A 147 12.13 4.27 3.53
CA GLU A 147 11.89 3.71 4.87
C GLU A 147 10.62 2.85 4.88
N ASN A 148 9.59 3.24 4.10
CA ASN A 148 8.29 2.59 4.06
C ASN A 148 8.19 1.46 3.01
N LEU A 149 8.97 1.49 1.93
CA LEU A 149 8.95 0.48 0.86
C LEU A 149 9.07 -0.98 1.34
N PRO A 150 9.92 -1.33 2.32
CA PRO A 150 9.97 -2.71 2.81
C PRO A 150 8.64 -3.18 3.41
N GLU A 151 7.89 -2.30 4.07
CA GLU A 151 6.58 -2.65 4.64
C GLU A 151 5.51 -2.72 3.56
N VAL A 152 5.49 -1.80 2.60
CA VAL A 152 4.64 -1.87 1.41
C VAL A 152 4.82 -3.22 0.69
N GLY A 153 6.07 -3.66 0.51
CA GLY A 153 6.37 -4.96 -0.09
C GLY A 153 5.82 -6.14 0.71
N LYS A 154 5.85 -6.09 2.04
CA LYS A 154 5.25 -7.13 2.90
C LYS A 154 3.72 -7.12 2.80
N ILE A 155 3.08 -5.95 2.86
CA ILE A 155 1.63 -5.81 2.69
C ILE A 155 1.21 -6.42 1.36
N LEU A 156 1.84 -6.02 0.25
CA LEU A 156 1.58 -6.56 -1.09
C LEU A 156 1.76 -8.09 -1.15
N ALA A 157 2.78 -8.64 -0.48
CA ALA A 157 3.04 -10.07 -0.47
C ALA A 157 1.95 -10.90 0.23
N THR A 158 1.07 -10.28 1.02
CA THR A 158 -0.06 -10.95 1.68
C THR A 158 -1.33 -10.98 0.82
N LEU A 159 -1.39 -10.17 -0.25
CA LEU A 159 -2.57 -10.08 -1.10
C LEU A 159 -2.84 -11.42 -1.79
N GLN A 160 -4.06 -11.90 -1.67
CA GLN A 160 -4.54 -13.13 -2.31
C GLN A 160 -6.04 -13.05 -2.59
N PRO A 161 -6.56 -13.84 -3.56
CA PRO A 161 -7.99 -13.96 -3.76
C PRO A 161 -8.67 -14.46 -2.49
N ALA A 162 -9.90 -13.98 -2.20
CA ALA A 162 -10.73 -14.54 -1.12
C ALA A 162 -11.16 -15.97 -1.48
N GLU A 163 -11.27 -16.84 -0.46
CA GLU A 163 -11.74 -18.22 -0.62
C GLU A 163 -13.28 -18.30 -0.75
#